data_70f1f08b11b57043beb319f2995aaedf
#
_entry.id   70f1f08b11b57043beb319f2995aaedf
#
_cell.length_a   1.000
_cell.length_b   1.000
_cell.length_c   1.000
_cell.angle_alpha   90.00
_cell.angle_beta   90.00
_cell.angle_gamma   90.00
#
_symmetry.space_group_name_H-M   'P 1'
#
loop_
_entity.id
_entity.type
_entity.pdbx_description
1 polymer ?
#
loop_
_entity_poly.entity_id
_entity_poly.type
_entity_poly.pdbx_seq_one_letter_code
_entity_poly.pdbx_strand_id
1 'polypeptide(L)'
;LRTLHAQGVELLSTGGTQTFIESLGIPCVKVEDVTTYPSILGGRVKTLHPKVFGGILCRRGLEQDMQQIEKYEIPEIDLVIVDLYPFEATVASGADEPAIIEKIDIGGISLIRAAAKNYNDVVIVASQAQYQPLRDMLMEHGATTSLEERRWFAKEAFAVSSHYDSAIFNYFDGEEGSAFRQSANDQKT
;
A
#
# COMPACT_ATOMS: atom_id res chain seq x y z
N LEU A 1 7.50 3.56 -13.86
CA LEU A 1 7.98 2.19 -14.12
C LEU A 1 9.24 2.18 -14.98
N ARG A 2 9.23 2.78 -16.20
CA ARG A 2 10.42 2.78 -17.10
C ARG A 2 11.67 3.38 -16.44
N THR A 3 11.52 4.46 -15.66
CA THR A 3 12.62 5.09 -14.91
C THR A 3 13.21 4.14 -13.88
N LEU A 4 12.37 3.46 -13.10
CA LEU A 4 12.81 2.47 -12.11
C LEU A 4 13.56 1.30 -12.79
N HIS A 5 12.98 0.75 -13.84
CA HIS A 5 13.61 -0.34 -14.59
C HIS A 5 14.95 0.07 -15.20
N ALA A 6 15.04 1.26 -15.79
CA ALA A 6 16.27 1.79 -16.37
C ALA A 6 17.39 1.99 -15.34
N GLN A 7 17.04 2.14 -14.06
CA GLN A 7 17.97 2.25 -12.93
C GLN A 7 18.26 0.90 -12.25
N GLY A 8 17.81 -0.22 -12.86
CA GLY A 8 18.09 -1.56 -12.35
C GLY A 8 17.21 -1.99 -11.16
N VAL A 9 16.11 -1.28 -10.87
CA VAL A 9 15.19 -1.67 -9.83
C VAL A 9 14.37 -2.88 -10.27
N GLU A 10 14.36 -3.93 -9.47
CA GLU A 10 13.51 -5.10 -9.67
C GLU A 10 12.06 -4.78 -9.27
N LEU A 11 11.11 -5.17 -10.09
CA LEU A 11 9.69 -4.90 -9.86
C LEU A 11 8.99 -6.16 -9.38
N LEU A 12 8.31 -6.05 -8.24
CA LEU A 12 7.47 -7.09 -7.64
C LEU A 12 6.01 -6.63 -7.70
N SER A 13 5.13 -7.43 -8.28
CA SER A 13 3.71 -7.07 -8.39
C SER A 13 2.78 -8.27 -8.52
N THR A 14 1.49 -8.02 -8.56
CA THR A 14 0.45 -9.04 -8.71
C THR A 14 -0.74 -8.50 -9.51
N GLY A 15 -1.57 -9.39 -10.05
CA GLY A 15 -2.82 -9.05 -10.71
C GLY A 15 -2.69 -8.11 -11.90
N GLY A 16 -3.60 -7.15 -12.01
CA GLY A 16 -3.65 -6.21 -13.14
C GLY A 16 -2.40 -5.34 -13.28
N THR A 17 -1.80 -4.93 -12.17
CA THR A 17 -0.57 -4.14 -12.17
C THR A 17 0.61 -4.93 -12.75
N GLN A 18 0.73 -6.21 -12.39
CA GLN A 18 1.73 -7.10 -12.99
C GLN A 18 1.54 -7.19 -14.51
N THR A 19 0.32 -7.48 -14.97
CA THR A 19 -0.01 -7.54 -16.40
C THR A 19 0.35 -6.24 -17.13
N PHE A 20 0.07 -5.09 -16.50
CA PHE A 20 0.44 -3.79 -17.06
C PHE A 20 1.96 -3.61 -17.16
N ILE A 21 2.73 -3.96 -16.14
CA ILE A 21 4.21 -3.90 -16.16
C ILE A 21 4.77 -4.76 -17.30
N GLU A 22 4.30 -6.00 -17.41
CA GLU A 22 4.71 -6.94 -18.45
C GLU A 22 4.35 -6.44 -19.85
N SER A 23 3.20 -5.76 -20.02
CA SER A 23 2.80 -5.15 -21.30
C SER A 23 3.73 -4.03 -21.77
N LEU A 24 4.50 -3.43 -20.86
CA LEU A 24 5.53 -2.44 -21.18
C LEU A 24 6.86 -3.08 -21.59
N GLY A 25 6.96 -4.42 -21.63
CA GLY A 25 8.19 -5.17 -21.86
C GLY A 25 9.16 -5.14 -20.67
N ILE A 26 8.67 -4.85 -19.47
CA ILE A 26 9.46 -4.78 -18.23
C ILE A 26 9.29 -6.09 -17.47
N PRO A 27 10.37 -6.77 -17.06
CA PRO A 27 10.31 -7.95 -16.20
C PRO A 27 9.64 -7.62 -14.87
N CYS A 28 8.78 -8.53 -14.39
CA CYS A 28 8.09 -8.37 -13.12
C CYS A 28 8.07 -9.71 -12.38
N VAL A 29 8.58 -9.71 -11.16
CA VAL A 29 8.47 -10.84 -10.24
C VAL A 29 7.03 -10.90 -9.71
N LYS A 30 6.46 -12.10 -9.66
CA LYS A 30 5.11 -12.28 -9.11
C LYS A 30 5.16 -12.38 -7.59
N VAL A 31 4.23 -11.73 -6.93
CA VAL A 31 4.10 -11.86 -5.48
C VAL A 31 3.89 -13.32 -5.07
N GLU A 32 3.15 -14.07 -5.86
CA GLU A 32 2.89 -15.50 -5.65
C GLU A 32 4.18 -16.36 -5.70
N ASP A 33 5.17 -15.97 -6.50
CA ASP A 33 6.47 -16.66 -6.57
C ASP A 33 7.30 -16.40 -5.30
N VAL A 34 7.23 -15.19 -4.74
CA VAL A 34 7.90 -14.81 -3.49
C VAL A 34 7.24 -15.45 -2.28
N THR A 35 5.92 -15.38 -2.22
CA THR A 35 5.15 -15.91 -1.08
C THR A 35 5.01 -17.42 -1.10
N THR A 36 5.15 -18.04 -2.28
CA THR A 36 4.81 -19.45 -2.54
C THR A 36 3.35 -19.79 -2.18
N TYR A 37 2.49 -18.76 -2.17
CA TYR A 37 1.08 -18.89 -1.80
C TYR A 37 0.19 -18.30 -2.90
N PRO A 38 -0.87 -19.00 -3.32
CA PRO A 38 -1.74 -18.51 -4.38
C PRO A 38 -2.55 -17.30 -3.92
N SER A 39 -2.96 -16.47 -4.87
CA SER A 39 -4.01 -15.48 -4.65
C SER A 39 -5.35 -16.19 -4.41
N ILE A 40 -5.97 -15.96 -3.27
CA ILE A 40 -7.21 -16.63 -2.86
C ILE A 40 -8.33 -15.63 -2.58
N LEU A 41 -9.54 -16.13 -2.39
CA LEU A 41 -10.74 -15.36 -2.07
C LEU A 41 -10.99 -14.22 -3.08
N GLY A 42 -10.88 -14.54 -4.39
CA GLY A 42 -11.08 -13.56 -5.44
C GLY A 42 -10.01 -12.46 -5.47
N GLY A 43 -8.83 -12.71 -4.90
CA GLY A 43 -7.74 -11.73 -4.84
C GLY A 43 -7.73 -10.83 -3.60
N ARG A 44 -8.64 -11.05 -2.65
CA ARG A 44 -8.66 -10.31 -1.38
C ARG A 44 -7.48 -10.62 -0.48
N VAL A 45 -6.83 -11.78 -0.66
CA VAL A 45 -5.63 -12.20 0.06
C VAL A 45 -4.53 -12.54 -0.96
N LYS A 46 -3.55 -11.68 -1.08
CA LYS A 46 -2.39 -11.80 -2.00
C LYS A 46 -1.10 -11.37 -1.31
N THR A 47 -1.06 -10.10 -0.92
CA THR A 47 0.12 -9.43 -0.34
C THR A 47 0.16 -9.50 1.18
N LEU A 48 -0.93 -9.91 1.85
CA LEU A 48 -0.98 -10.08 3.30
C LEU A 48 -0.23 -11.35 3.72
N HIS A 49 1.08 -11.30 3.59
CA HIS A 49 1.97 -12.44 3.81
C HIS A 49 3.26 -12.02 4.53
N PRO A 50 3.80 -12.84 5.45
CA PRO A 50 5.03 -12.51 6.17
C PRO A 50 6.23 -12.18 5.28
N LYS A 51 6.38 -12.80 4.12
CA LYS A 51 7.47 -12.50 3.18
C LYS A 51 7.35 -11.11 2.57
N VAL A 52 6.16 -10.59 2.36
CA VAL A 52 5.94 -9.22 1.86
C VAL A 52 6.11 -8.21 3.00
N PHE A 53 5.37 -8.39 4.09
CA PHE A 53 5.41 -7.47 5.23
C PHE A 53 6.73 -7.50 5.97
N GLY A 54 7.40 -8.65 6.04
CA GLY A 54 8.75 -8.77 6.59
C GLY A 54 9.76 -7.96 5.79
N GLY A 55 9.70 -8.03 4.46
CA GLY A 55 10.58 -7.25 3.57
C GLY A 55 10.38 -5.74 3.71
N ILE A 56 9.16 -5.29 4.02
CA ILE A 56 8.83 -3.87 4.25
C ILE A 56 9.20 -3.43 5.67
N LEU A 57 8.97 -4.27 6.68
CA LEU A 57 9.05 -3.86 8.09
C LEU A 57 10.39 -4.18 8.75
N CYS A 58 11.30 -4.92 8.10
CA CYS A 58 12.60 -5.22 8.67
C CYS A 58 13.40 -3.95 8.93
N ARG A 59 14.00 -3.89 10.11
CA ARG A 59 14.87 -2.77 10.50
C ARG A 59 16.30 -3.15 10.10
N ARG A 60 16.77 -2.59 8.99
CA ARG A 60 18.05 -2.99 8.36
C ARG A 60 19.27 -2.72 9.26
N GLY A 61 19.16 -1.81 10.21
CA GLY A 61 20.18 -1.55 11.21
C GLY A 61 20.23 -2.54 12.37
N LEU A 62 19.30 -3.51 12.45
CA LEU A 62 19.24 -4.51 13.51
C LEU A 62 19.65 -5.89 13.00
N GLU A 63 20.77 -6.39 13.50
CA GLU A 63 21.32 -7.70 13.11
C GLU A 63 20.30 -8.84 13.30
N GLN A 64 19.51 -8.80 14.36
CA GLN A 64 18.50 -9.82 14.63
C GLN A 64 17.40 -9.84 13.54
N ASP A 65 16.98 -8.69 13.03
CA ASP A 65 16.00 -8.62 11.95
C ASP A 65 16.61 -9.18 10.64
N MET A 66 17.87 -8.82 10.35
CA MET A 66 18.57 -9.29 9.14
C MET A 66 18.80 -10.81 9.16
N GLN A 67 19.13 -11.38 10.32
CA GLN A 67 19.23 -12.84 10.47
C GLN A 67 17.89 -13.56 10.20
N GLN A 68 16.76 -12.92 10.56
CA GLN A 68 15.44 -13.49 10.28
C GLN A 68 15.07 -13.35 8.80
N ILE A 69 15.41 -12.22 8.15
CA ILE A 69 15.23 -12.00 6.70
C ILE A 69 15.95 -13.11 5.92
N GLU A 70 17.22 -13.36 6.24
CA GLU A 70 18.01 -14.43 5.61
C GLU A 70 17.42 -15.81 5.89
N LYS A 71 17.16 -16.13 7.17
CA LYS A 71 16.63 -17.44 7.60
C LYS A 71 15.33 -17.83 6.93
N TYR A 72 14.43 -16.87 6.70
CA TYR A 72 13.10 -17.10 6.14
C TYR A 72 13.01 -16.74 4.65
N GLU A 73 14.16 -16.43 4.02
CA GLU A 73 14.24 -16.08 2.60
C GLU A 73 13.25 -14.96 2.24
N ILE A 74 13.29 -13.87 3.00
CA ILE A 74 12.43 -12.71 2.82
C ILE A 74 13.16 -11.67 1.98
N PRO A 75 12.66 -11.25 0.81
CA PRO A 75 13.28 -10.20 0.02
C PRO A 75 13.13 -8.84 0.72
N GLU A 76 14.20 -8.05 0.75
CA GLU A 76 14.10 -6.65 1.19
C GLU A 76 13.32 -5.83 0.15
N ILE A 77 12.43 -4.97 0.63
CA ILE A 77 11.60 -4.09 -0.22
C ILE A 77 11.97 -2.64 0.08
N ASP A 78 12.50 -1.95 -0.92
CA ASP A 78 13.00 -0.57 -0.80
C ASP A 78 11.94 0.48 -1.08
N LEU A 79 10.98 0.15 -1.96
CA LEU A 79 9.95 1.05 -2.44
C LEU A 79 8.61 0.34 -2.53
N VAL A 80 7.60 0.97 -1.97
CA VAL A 80 6.20 0.52 -2.09
C VAL A 80 5.41 1.59 -2.83
N ILE A 81 4.70 1.20 -3.90
CA ILE A 81 3.80 2.08 -4.66
C ILE A 81 2.42 1.46 -4.63
N VAL A 82 1.46 2.18 -4.08
CA VAL A 82 0.07 1.72 -3.97
C VAL A 82 -0.89 2.86 -4.31
N ASP A 83 -1.78 2.60 -5.26
CA ASP A 83 -2.98 3.39 -5.46
C ASP A 83 -4.16 2.62 -4.86
N LEU A 84 -4.85 3.23 -3.90
CA LEU A 84 -6.02 2.62 -3.26
C LEU A 84 -7.19 2.52 -4.26
N TYR A 85 -8.06 1.56 -4.04
CA TYR A 85 -9.31 1.48 -4.80
C TYR A 85 -10.13 2.77 -4.64
N PRO A 86 -10.83 3.20 -5.71
CA PRO A 86 -11.53 4.50 -5.75
C PRO A 86 -12.84 4.44 -4.97
N PHE A 87 -12.78 4.28 -3.64
CA PHE A 87 -13.95 4.15 -2.77
C PHE A 87 -14.91 5.34 -2.92
N GLU A 88 -14.42 6.57 -2.74
CA GLU A 88 -15.24 7.78 -2.80
C GLU A 88 -15.88 7.98 -4.18
N ALA A 89 -15.12 7.72 -5.26
CA ALA A 89 -15.65 7.80 -6.61
C ALA A 89 -16.75 6.74 -6.86
N THR A 90 -16.62 5.56 -6.27
CA THR A 90 -17.63 4.50 -6.35
C THR A 90 -18.90 4.89 -5.58
N VAL A 91 -18.76 5.46 -4.39
CA VAL A 91 -19.90 6.02 -3.63
C VAL A 91 -20.59 7.14 -4.45
N ALA A 92 -19.82 8.08 -4.98
CA ALA A 92 -20.35 9.19 -5.75
C ALA A 92 -21.03 8.78 -7.08
N SER A 93 -20.69 7.61 -7.63
CA SER A 93 -21.34 7.07 -8.82
C SER A 93 -22.75 6.52 -8.57
N GLY A 94 -23.19 6.41 -7.32
CA GLY A 94 -24.46 5.78 -6.96
C GLY A 94 -24.46 4.26 -7.14
N ALA A 95 -23.30 3.61 -7.06
CA ALA A 95 -23.18 2.16 -7.08
C ALA A 95 -23.95 1.53 -5.91
N ASP A 96 -24.32 0.25 -6.04
CA ASP A 96 -24.96 -0.48 -4.96
C ASP A 96 -23.98 -0.78 -3.81
N GLU A 97 -24.51 -1.02 -2.63
CA GLU A 97 -23.72 -1.24 -1.42
C GLU A 97 -22.68 -2.35 -1.58
N PRO A 98 -22.99 -3.55 -2.15
CA PRO A 98 -21.97 -4.57 -2.37
C PRO A 98 -20.79 -4.09 -3.22
N ALA A 99 -21.03 -3.31 -4.26
CA ALA A 99 -19.98 -2.76 -5.12
C ALA A 99 -19.13 -1.72 -4.38
N ILE A 100 -19.75 -0.91 -3.51
CA ILE A 100 -19.05 0.07 -2.66
C ILE A 100 -18.17 -0.66 -1.64
N ILE A 101 -18.71 -1.63 -0.94
CA ILE A 101 -17.97 -2.41 0.08
C ILE A 101 -16.77 -3.13 -0.54
N GLU A 102 -16.88 -3.64 -1.78
CA GLU A 102 -15.76 -4.27 -2.47
C GLU A 102 -14.61 -3.30 -2.78
N LYS A 103 -14.83 -1.99 -2.70
CA LYS A 103 -13.80 -0.95 -2.85
C LYS A 103 -13.10 -0.57 -1.54
N ILE A 104 -13.43 -1.20 -0.43
CA ILE A 104 -12.66 -1.05 0.82
C ILE A 104 -11.37 -1.87 0.67
N ASP A 105 -10.28 -1.17 0.45
CA ASP A 105 -8.96 -1.77 0.25
C ASP A 105 -8.38 -2.25 1.59
N ILE A 106 -8.08 -3.53 1.69
CA ILE A 106 -7.46 -4.13 2.88
C ILE A 106 -5.95 -4.27 2.69
N GLY A 107 -5.52 -4.81 1.57
CA GLY A 107 -4.11 -5.10 1.30
C GLY A 107 -3.31 -3.83 1.05
N GLY A 108 -3.81 -2.96 0.18
CA GLY A 108 -3.13 -1.71 -0.19
C GLY A 108 -2.94 -0.76 0.98
N ILE A 109 -4.00 -0.53 1.76
CA ILE A 109 -3.90 0.33 2.96
C ILE A 109 -2.92 -0.24 3.99
N SER A 110 -2.86 -1.56 4.14
CA SER A 110 -1.92 -2.23 5.04
C SER A 110 -0.47 -2.04 4.58
N LEU A 111 -0.21 -2.17 3.27
CA LEU A 111 1.11 -1.91 2.68
C LEU A 111 1.55 -0.46 2.87
N ILE A 112 0.64 0.50 2.64
CA ILE A 112 0.89 1.94 2.83
C ILE A 112 1.34 2.20 4.27
N ARG A 113 0.59 1.71 5.26
CA ARG A 113 0.89 1.92 6.67
C ARG A 113 2.18 1.24 7.11
N ALA A 114 2.45 0.03 6.63
CA ALA A 114 3.67 -0.71 6.94
C ALA A 114 4.92 0.04 6.43
N ALA A 115 4.92 0.44 5.16
CA ALA A 115 6.03 1.15 4.56
C ALA A 115 6.23 2.54 5.18
N ALA A 116 5.14 3.29 5.45
CA ALA A 116 5.21 4.58 6.12
C ALA A 116 5.77 4.47 7.56
N LYS A 117 5.43 3.39 8.28
CA LYS A 117 6.00 3.12 9.61
C LYS A 117 7.51 2.88 9.54
N ASN A 118 8.00 2.20 8.51
CA ASN A 118 9.42 1.89 8.33
C ASN A 118 10.12 2.87 7.36
N TYR A 119 9.75 4.15 7.37
CA TYR A 119 10.34 5.19 6.50
C TYR A 119 11.86 5.34 6.68
N ASN A 120 12.43 4.80 7.74
CA ASN A 120 13.87 4.75 7.92
C ASN A 120 14.56 3.99 6.78
N ASP A 121 13.93 2.94 6.29
CA ASP A 121 14.52 2.03 5.31
C ASP A 121 13.73 1.95 3.98
N VAL A 122 12.45 2.39 3.97
CA VAL A 122 11.52 2.18 2.85
C VAL A 122 10.88 3.49 2.39
N VAL A 123 10.76 3.65 1.07
CA VAL A 123 9.95 4.73 0.45
C VAL A 123 8.53 4.23 0.24
N ILE A 124 7.54 5.06 0.54
CA ILE A 124 6.12 4.79 0.23
C ILE A 124 5.54 5.86 -0.68
N VAL A 125 4.98 5.46 -1.79
CA VAL A 125 4.20 6.31 -2.70
C VAL A 125 2.75 5.84 -2.64
N ALA A 126 1.89 6.64 -2.04
CA ALA A 126 0.52 6.25 -1.70
C ALA A 126 -0.55 6.85 -2.61
N SER A 127 -0.16 7.64 -3.60
CA SER A 127 -1.09 8.20 -4.58
C SER A 127 -0.38 8.60 -5.87
N GLN A 128 -1.15 8.69 -6.96
CA GLN A 128 -0.65 9.14 -8.27
C GLN A 128 -0.09 10.58 -8.24
N ALA A 129 -0.58 11.42 -7.35
CA ALA A 129 -0.06 12.78 -7.17
C ALA A 129 1.43 12.80 -6.77
N GLN A 130 1.94 11.70 -6.20
CA GLN A 130 3.32 11.56 -5.76
C GLN A 130 4.24 10.94 -6.83
N TYR A 131 3.72 10.57 -8.00
CA TYR A 131 4.53 9.96 -9.07
C TYR A 131 5.54 10.92 -9.66
N GLN A 132 5.17 12.20 -9.83
CA GLN A 132 6.11 13.20 -10.34
C GLN A 132 7.22 13.52 -9.33
N PRO A 133 6.94 13.80 -8.04
CA PRO A 133 7.97 13.90 -7.00
C PRO A 133 8.92 12.70 -6.95
N LEU A 134 8.40 11.48 -6.98
CA LEU A 134 9.24 10.27 -7.05
C LEU A 134 10.14 10.26 -8.28
N ARG A 135 9.58 10.57 -9.46
CA ARG A 135 10.34 10.58 -10.70
C ARG A 135 11.46 11.62 -10.68
N ASP A 136 11.18 12.83 -10.19
CA ASP A 136 12.16 13.91 -10.12
C ASP A 136 13.33 13.52 -9.20
N MET A 137 13.02 12.94 -8.05
CA MET A 137 14.01 12.39 -7.12
C MET A 137 14.88 11.30 -7.77
N LEU A 138 14.25 10.33 -8.46
CA LEU A 138 14.98 9.28 -9.18
C LEU A 138 15.85 9.81 -10.31
N MET A 139 15.45 10.88 -10.96
CA MET A 139 16.26 11.54 -12.02
C MET A 139 17.44 12.32 -11.45
N GLU A 140 17.30 12.86 -10.24
CA GLU A 140 18.33 13.65 -9.57
C GLU A 140 19.39 12.77 -8.88
N HIS A 141 18.95 11.75 -8.16
CA HIS A 141 19.82 10.94 -7.28
C HIS A 141 19.98 9.47 -7.71
N GLY A 142 19.31 9.05 -8.80
CA GLY A 142 19.22 7.63 -9.15
C GLY A 142 18.30 6.87 -8.19
N ALA A 143 18.48 5.55 -8.10
CA ALA A 143 17.67 4.69 -7.24
C ALA A 143 18.10 4.78 -5.75
N THR A 144 18.26 6.00 -5.25
CA THR A 144 18.60 6.27 -3.85
C THR A 144 17.69 7.33 -3.26
N THR A 145 17.54 7.35 -1.94
CA THR A 145 16.68 8.30 -1.23
C THR A 145 17.32 8.73 0.08
N SER A 146 17.15 10.00 0.43
CA SER A 146 17.48 10.50 1.75
C SER A 146 16.43 10.14 2.80
N LEU A 147 16.82 10.21 4.07
CA LEU A 147 15.86 10.00 5.17
C LEU A 147 14.76 11.08 5.18
N GLU A 148 15.09 12.32 4.79
CA GLU A 148 14.16 13.44 4.74
C GLU A 148 13.08 13.21 3.66
N GLU A 149 13.46 12.76 2.48
CA GLU A 149 12.54 12.40 1.40
C GLU A 149 11.61 11.24 1.84
N ARG A 150 12.17 10.18 2.41
CA ARG A 150 11.36 9.05 2.90
C ARG A 150 10.38 9.49 3.98
N ARG A 151 10.78 10.38 4.88
CA ARG A 151 9.91 10.95 5.92
C ARG A 151 8.79 11.80 5.32
N TRP A 152 9.09 12.56 4.27
CA TRP A 152 8.07 13.33 3.55
C TRP A 152 7.02 12.41 2.92
N PHE A 153 7.44 11.39 2.19
CA PHE A 153 6.53 10.40 1.61
C PHE A 153 5.71 9.67 2.68
N ALA A 154 6.30 9.32 3.82
CA ALA A 154 5.57 8.70 4.93
C ALA A 154 4.48 9.60 5.52
N LYS A 155 4.75 10.90 5.66
CA LYS A 155 3.75 11.89 6.07
C LYS A 155 2.58 11.94 5.09
N GLU A 156 2.87 12.03 3.80
CA GLU A 156 1.84 12.02 2.75
C GLU A 156 1.03 10.71 2.74
N ALA A 157 1.70 9.58 2.96
CA ALA A 157 1.04 8.27 3.05
C ALA A 157 0.05 8.20 4.23
N PHE A 158 0.39 8.76 5.39
CA PHE A 158 -0.55 8.83 6.51
C PHE A 158 -1.70 9.81 6.26
N ALA A 159 -1.49 10.89 5.51
CA ALA A 159 -2.56 11.77 5.07
C ALA A 159 -3.57 11.02 4.18
N VAL A 160 -3.07 10.23 3.19
CA VAL A 160 -3.89 9.37 2.34
C VAL A 160 -4.67 8.35 3.17
N SER A 161 -3.99 7.63 4.08
CA SER A 161 -4.61 6.62 4.95
C SER A 161 -5.70 7.21 5.86
N SER A 162 -5.45 8.37 6.46
CA SER A 162 -6.41 9.06 7.32
C SER A 162 -7.65 9.52 6.54
N HIS A 163 -7.44 10.11 5.36
CA HIS A 163 -8.55 10.53 4.50
C HIS A 163 -9.41 9.34 4.06
N TYR A 164 -8.76 8.26 3.64
CA TYR A 164 -9.43 7.04 3.18
C TYR A 164 -10.30 6.41 4.27
N ASP A 165 -9.76 6.22 5.48
CA ASP A 165 -10.51 5.69 6.61
C ASP A 165 -11.67 6.63 7.02
N SER A 166 -11.45 7.95 6.95
CA SER A 166 -12.50 8.95 7.24
C SER A 166 -13.63 8.89 6.22
N ALA A 167 -13.32 8.69 4.94
CA ALA A 167 -14.34 8.55 3.90
C ALA A 167 -15.19 7.29 4.11
N ILE A 168 -14.55 6.16 4.47
CA ILE A 168 -15.25 4.92 4.79
C ILE A 168 -16.12 5.10 6.05
N PHE A 169 -15.56 5.70 7.10
CA PHE A 169 -16.30 6.01 8.30
C PHE A 169 -17.55 6.85 8.02
N ASN A 170 -17.41 7.92 7.24
CA ASN A 170 -18.53 8.80 6.91
C ASN A 170 -19.62 8.08 6.09
N TYR A 171 -19.24 7.15 5.23
CA TYR A 171 -20.20 6.32 4.50
C TYR A 171 -21.04 5.44 5.43
N PHE A 172 -20.42 4.81 6.43
CA PHE A 172 -21.13 3.99 7.41
C PHE A 172 -21.87 4.82 8.49
N ASP A 173 -21.44 6.04 8.73
CA ASP A 173 -22.04 6.92 9.74
C ASP A 173 -23.39 7.49 9.32
N GLY A 174 -23.71 7.59 8.05
CA GLY A 174 -24.97 8.03 7.48
C GLY A 174 -26.12 8.34 8.45
N GLU A 175 -27.35 8.47 8.01
CA GLU A 175 -28.51 8.75 8.87
C GLU A 175 -28.78 7.65 9.91
N GLU A 176 -28.53 6.37 9.58
CA GLU A 176 -28.72 5.23 10.50
C GLU A 176 -27.66 5.20 11.61
N GLY A 177 -26.40 5.54 11.32
CA GLY A 177 -25.33 5.66 12.33
C GLY A 177 -25.60 6.75 13.34
N SER A 178 -26.18 7.85 12.93
CA SER A 178 -26.63 8.95 13.77
C SER A 178 -27.75 8.51 14.74
N ALA A 179 -28.73 7.75 14.27
CA ALA A 179 -29.84 7.25 15.08
C ALA A 179 -29.36 6.26 16.18
N PHE A 180 -28.39 5.38 15.84
CA PHE A 180 -27.81 4.45 16.82
C PHE A 180 -27.04 5.18 17.93
N ARG A 181 -26.28 6.23 17.61
CA ARG A 181 -25.55 7.04 18.59
C ARG A 181 -26.49 7.80 19.53
N GLN A 182 -27.59 8.33 19.01
CA GLN A 182 -28.61 8.98 19.86
C GLN A 182 -29.20 7.99 20.87
N SER A 183 -29.62 6.80 20.41
CA SER A 183 -30.19 5.79 21.31
C SER A 183 -29.20 5.28 22.35
N ALA A 184 -27.90 5.15 22.01
CA ALA A 184 -26.87 4.76 22.98
C ALA A 184 -26.53 5.83 24.01
N ASN A 185 -26.70 7.10 23.68
CA ASN A 185 -26.56 8.20 24.63
C ASN A 185 -27.78 8.32 25.55
N ASP A 186 -28.99 8.10 25.06
CA ASP A 186 -30.21 8.13 25.84
C ASP A 186 -30.29 7.00 26.89
N GLN A 187 -29.57 5.90 26.70
CA GLN A 187 -29.47 4.81 27.68
C GLN A 187 -28.46 5.08 28.81
N LYS A 188 -27.67 6.15 28.74
CA LYS A 188 -26.66 6.53 29.74
C LYS A 188 -27.14 7.68 30.66
N THR A 189 -28.33 8.21 30.44
CA THR A 189 -29.01 9.18 31.29
C THR A 189 -30.09 8.50 32.12
#